data_aa307586486e9b60c0d7b22970297663
#
_entry.id   aa307586486e9b60c0d7b22970297663
#
_cell.length_a   1.000
_cell.length_b   1.000
_cell.length_c   1.000
_cell.angle_alpha   90.00
_cell.angle_beta   90.00
_cell.angle_gamma   90.00
#
_symmetry.space_group_name_H-M   'P 1'
#
loop_
_entity.id
_entity.type
_entity.pdbx_description
1 polymer ?
#
loop_
_entity_poly.entity_id
_entity_poly.type
_entity_poly.pdbx_seq_one_letter_code
_entity_poly.pdbx_strand_id
1 'polypeptide(L)'
;VTHTSGMLSLLRSDVYKYPALIPAISWKATSDPGLVSNIAFTNGQLSWTGAEGMRYAVYAVPENAAQTTACRDARYLLGLSYSTDYSIPTIYRTGYTYAVSIVDRYGNEYAPLFMGATAGTNEAVTLNTPVNNGTAIGNYEFTWSSVADASYYIDIARDDLFTDLILSRETTGTSFPSSYLPDLEKGTYYWRIRTRKANCSDGISAVYAFQSGPFEIESPTKGATEVSVTPSITWTEYPNATEYRLEINKYDD
;
A
#
# COMPACT_ATOMS: atom_id res chain seq x y z
N VAL A 1 -16.11 -20.80 27.15
CA VAL A 1 -14.86 -20.62 27.92
C VAL A 1 -15.01 -19.34 28.71
N THR A 2 -15.22 -19.47 30.04
CA THR A 2 -15.30 -18.33 30.95
C THR A 2 -13.87 -17.90 31.31
N HIS A 3 -13.43 -16.75 30.78
CA HIS A 3 -12.18 -16.16 31.22
C HIS A 3 -12.35 -15.56 32.62
N THR A 4 -11.40 -15.83 33.53
CA THR A 4 -11.40 -15.20 34.84
C THR A 4 -11.13 -13.68 34.67
N SER A 5 -11.80 -12.85 35.48
CA SER A 5 -11.69 -11.39 35.44
C SER A 5 -10.23 -10.88 35.51
N GLY A 6 -9.34 -11.61 36.20
CA GLY A 6 -7.93 -11.27 36.29
C GLY A 6 -7.14 -11.47 34.99
N MET A 7 -7.46 -12.49 34.18
CA MET A 7 -6.80 -12.72 32.89
C MET A 7 -7.18 -11.63 31.89
N LEU A 8 -8.43 -11.19 31.84
CA LEU A 8 -8.88 -10.09 30.99
C LEU A 8 -8.20 -8.75 31.36
N SER A 9 -7.98 -8.52 32.66
CA SER A 9 -7.27 -7.33 33.15
C SER A 9 -5.80 -7.35 32.72
N LEU A 10 -5.10 -8.47 32.85
CA LEU A 10 -3.71 -8.65 32.40
C LEU A 10 -3.58 -8.49 30.88
N LEU A 11 -4.45 -9.10 30.12
CA LEU A 11 -4.42 -8.99 28.65
C LEU A 11 -4.63 -7.54 28.19
N ARG A 12 -5.51 -6.78 28.87
CA ARG A 12 -5.77 -5.36 28.53
C ARG A 12 -4.68 -4.42 29.03
N SER A 13 -3.94 -4.78 30.07
CA SER A 13 -2.89 -3.91 30.60
C SER A 13 -1.55 -4.06 29.89
N ASP A 14 -1.31 -5.15 29.18
CA ASP A 14 -0.02 -5.46 28.56
C ASP A 14 -0.16 -5.82 27.07
N VAL A 15 -0.63 -7.02 26.75
CA VAL A 15 -0.63 -7.56 25.38
C VAL A 15 -1.67 -6.88 24.46
N TYR A 16 -2.87 -6.60 25.01
CA TYR A 16 -3.99 -5.98 24.26
C TYR A 16 -4.35 -4.60 24.84
N LYS A 17 -3.32 -3.84 25.19
CA LYS A 17 -3.48 -2.50 25.78
C LYS A 17 -4.22 -1.53 24.85
N TYR A 18 -4.00 -1.66 23.56
CA TYR A 18 -4.60 -0.81 22.54
C TYR A 18 -5.51 -1.62 21.61
N PRO A 19 -6.63 -1.04 21.15
CA PRO A 19 -7.43 -1.67 20.10
C PRO A 19 -6.59 -1.78 18.82
N ALA A 20 -6.88 -2.78 18.00
CA ALA A 20 -6.21 -2.98 16.73
C ALA A 20 -7.25 -3.19 15.62
N LEU A 21 -6.94 -2.70 14.43
CA LEU A 21 -7.72 -3.00 13.24
C LEU A 21 -7.39 -4.42 12.76
N ILE A 22 -8.35 -5.03 12.07
CA ILE A 22 -8.12 -6.29 11.36
C ILE A 22 -7.08 -6.02 10.25
N PRO A 23 -6.09 -6.91 10.03
CA PRO A 23 -5.14 -6.73 8.95
C PRO A 23 -5.82 -6.50 7.61
N ALA A 24 -5.36 -5.51 6.87
CA ALA A 24 -5.91 -5.13 5.57
C ALA A 24 -5.65 -6.22 4.51
N ILE A 25 -6.64 -6.44 3.65
CA ILE A 25 -6.50 -7.25 2.44
C ILE A 25 -6.26 -6.27 1.27
N SER A 26 -5.05 -5.74 1.18
CA SER A 26 -4.71 -4.62 0.30
C SER A 26 -4.90 -4.93 -1.19
N TRP A 27 -4.73 -6.19 -1.62
CA TRP A 27 -4.99 -6.62 -3.01
C TRP A 27 -6.49 -6.68 -3.37
N LYS A 28 -7.38 -6.43 -2.41
CA LYS A 28 -8.82 -6.24 -2.61
C LYS A 28 -9.26 -4.81 -2.28
N ALA A 29 -8.34 -3.85 -2.31
CA ALA A 29 -8.70 -2.47 -2.11
C ALA A 29 -9.75 -2.04 -3.13
N THR A 30 -10.81 -1.41 -2.65
CA THR A 30 -11.79 -0.73 -3.51
C THR A 30 -11.21 0.59 -4.02
N SER A 31 -11.88 1.23 -4.97
CA SER A 31 -11.56 2.62 -5.32
C SER A 31 -11.58 3.49 -4.06
N ASP A 32 -10.73 4.54 -4.02
CA ASP A 32 -10.70 5.48 -2.90
C ASP A 32 -12.11 6.02 -2.61
N PRO A 33 -12.67 5.79 -1.41
CA PRO A 33 -13.97 6.30 -1.04
C PRO A 33 -13.95 7.80 -0.70
N GLY A 34 -12.79 8.45 -0.81
CA GLY A 34 -12.56 9.83 -0.39
C GLY A 34 -12.35 9.98 1.12
N LEU A 35 -12.63 11.17 1.62
CA LEU A 35 -12.56 11.51 3.03
C LEU A 35 -13.97 11.58 3.64
N VAL A 36 -14.04 11.41 4.95
CA VAL A 36 -15.20 11.89 5.71
C VAL A 36 -15.28 13.41 5.62
N SER A 37 -16.42 14.01 5.98
CA SER A 37 -16.58 15.46 6.05
C SER A 37 -17.40 15.87 7.28
N ASN A 38 -17.44 17.17 7.57
CA ASN A 38 -18.28 17.75 8.64
C ASN A 38 -18.06 17.09 10.01
N ILE A 39 -16.80 16.84 10.40
CA ILE A 39 -16.51 16.29 11.72
C ILE A 39 -16.84 17.33 12.79
N ALA A 40 -17.75 17.00 13.70
CA ALA A 40 -18.18 17.84 14.80
C ALA A 40 -18.21 17.06 16.12
N PHE A 41 -17.79 17.73 17.21
CA PHE A 41 -17.85 17.19 18.56
C PHE A 41 -18.80 18.01 19.42
N THR A 42 -19.85 17.40 19.95
CA THR A 42 -20.87 18.05 20.76
C THR A 42 -21.32 17.10 21.87
N ASN A 43 -21.34 17.59 23.11
CA ASN A 43 -21.84 16.85 24.27
C ASN A 43 -21.25 15.43 24.45
N GLY A 44 -19.95 15.26 24.08
CA GLY A 44 -19.27 13.96 24.20
C GLY A 44 -19.51 13.02 23.03
N GLN A 45 -20.25 13.45 22.01
CA GLN A 45 -20.49 12.71 20.78
C GLN A 45 -19.72 13.34 19.64
N LEU A 46 -18.92 12.55 18.95
CA LEU A 46 -18.28 12.90 17.68
C LEU A 46 -19.21 12.43 16.55
N SER A 47 -19.46 13.29 15.56
CA SER A 47 -20.27 12.97 14.38
C SER A 47 -19.56 13.44 13.11
N TRP A 48 -19.87 12.81 11.97
CA TRP A 48 -19.32 13.16 10.67
C TRP A 48 -20.26 12.75 9.53
N THR A 49 -19.95 13.19 8.33
CA THR A 49 -20.57 12.69 7.10
C THR A 49 -19.60 11.75 6.40
N GLY A 50 -20.05 10.57 5.98
CA GLY A 50 -19.22 9.55 5.36
C GLY A 50 -19.96 8.73 4.31
N ALA A 51 -19.23 7.86 3.61
CA ALA A 51 -19.80 6.97 2.59
C ALA A 51 -20.64 5.85 3.22
N GLU A 52 -21.75 5.50 2.57
CA GLU A 52 -22.65 4.44 3.01
C GLU A 52 -21.97 3.07 2.98
N GLY A 53 -22.29 2.22 3.96
CA GLY A 53 -21.78 0.84 4.04
C GLY A 53 -20.30 0.73 4.45
N MET A 54 -19.65 1.83 4.81
CA MET A 54 -18.28 1.85 5.30
C MET A 54 -18.22 1.72 6.83
N ARG A 55 -17.04 1.40 7.32
CA ARG A 55 -16.66 1.48 8.73
C ARG A 55 -15.74 2.68 8.92
N TYR A 56 -15.61 3.13 10.14
CA TYR A 56 -14.81 4.31 10.45
C TYR A 56 -13.90 4.02 11.63
N ALA A 57 -12.59 4.24 11.47
CA ALA A 57 -11.67 4.24 12.60
C ALA A 57 -11.62 5.65 13.20
N VAL A 58 -11.81 5.73 14.51
CA VAL A 58 -11.89 6.99 15.27
C VAL A 58 -10.67 7.10 16.15
N TYR A 59 -9.99 8.22 16.06
CA TYR A 59 -8.75 8.51 16.77
C TYR A 59 -8.89 9.73 17.67
N ALA A 60 -8.28 9.66 18.87
CA ALA A 60 -8.02 10.81 19.73
C ALA A 60 -6.50 11.05 19.76
N VAL A 61 -6.08 12.15 19.18
CA VAL A 61 -4.68 12.52 19.03
C VAL A 61 -4.40 13.71 19.94
N PRO A 62 -3.33 13.70 20.78
CA PRO A 62 -2.99 14.86 21.60
C PRO A 62 -2.89 16.14 20.74
N GLU A 63 -3.43 17.26 21.21
CA GLU A 63 -3.47 18.52 20.44
C GLU A 63 -2.08 19.04 20.03
N ASN A 64 -1.04 18.67 20.78
CA ASN A 64 0.35 19.02 20.48
C ASN A 64 1.05 18.04 19.51
N ALA A 65 0.37 16.98 19.09
CA ALA A 65 0.92 16.03 18.11
C ALA A 65 0.63 16.50 16.68
N ALA A 66 1.51 16.10 15.75
CA ALA A 66 1.35 16.43 14.34
C ALA A 66 0.11 15.73 13.74
N GLN A 67 -0.65 16.48 12.93
CA GLN A 67 -1.81 15.96 12.21
C GLN A 67 -1.37 15.26 10.92
N THR A 68 -0.80 14.06 11.07
CA THR A 68 -0.28 13.25 9.98
C THR A 68 -0.95 11.87 9.94
N THR A 69 -0.64 11.08 8.93
CA THR A 69 -1.07 9.67 8.84
C THR A 69 -0.54 8.81 9.99
N ALA A 70 0.49 9.27 10.71
CA ALA A 70 0.98 8.61 11.93
C ALA A 70 -0.05 8.56 13.06
N CYS A 71 -1.16 9.32 12.98
CA CYS A 71 -2.28 9.18 13.92
C CYS A 71 -2.96 7.81 13.83
N ARG A 72 -2.80 7.07 12.74
CA ARG A 72 -3.29 5.69 12.56
C ARG A 72 -2.47 4.68 13.38
N ASP A 73 -2.01 5.09 14.53
CA ASP A 73 -1.34 4.27 15.53
C ASP A 73 -2.35 3.73 16.54
N ALA A 74 -2.21 2.48 16.95
CA ALA A 74 -3.08 1.85 17.93
C ALA A 74 -3.19 2.64 19.24
N ARG A 75 -2.17 3.42 19.60
CA ARG A 75 -2.16 4.29 20.80
C ARG A 75 -3.22 5.38 20.77
N TYR A 76 -3.60 5.84 19.60
CA TYR A 76 -4.58 6.90 19.39
C TYR A 76 -5.94 6.38 18.97
N LEU A 77 -6.03 5.11 18.57
CA LEU A 77 -7.27 4.50 18.12
C LEU A 77 -8.24 4.34 19.30
N LEU A 78 -9.40 4.98 19.24
CA LEU A 78 -10.49 4.79 20.19
C LEU A 78 -11.31 3.54 19.85
N GLY A 79 -11.52 3.28 18.57
CA GLY A 79 -12.28 2.12 18.10
C GLY A 79 -12.79 2.28 16.67
N LEU A 80 -13.59 1.29 16.26
CA LEU A 80 -14.33 1.30 15.00
C LEU A 80 -15.79 1.69 15.24
N SER A 81 -16.33 2.54 14.35
CA SER A 81 -17.76 2.80 14.24
C SER A 81 -18.33 2.19 12.96
N TYR A 82 -19.56 1.71 13.05
CA TYR A 82 -20.38 1.24 11.93
C TYR A 82 -21.48 2.25 11.56
N SER A 83 -21.50 3.37 12.26
CA SER A 83 -22.33 4.56 12.01
C SER A 83 -21.44 5.77 11.83
N THR A 84 -22.02 6.91 11.48
CA THR A 84 -21.32 8.18 11.30
C THR A 84 -21.23 9.00 12.59
N ASP A 85 -21.14 8.32 13.73
CA ASP A 85 -21.00 8.89 15.05
C ASP A 85 -20.21 7.98 16.00
N TYR A 86 -19.66 8.56 17.07
CA TYR A 86 -18.90 7.83 18.08
C TYR A 86 -18.95 8.56 19.44
N SER A 87 -19.23 7.82 20.51
CA SER A 87 -19.21 8.37 21.87
C SER A 87 -17.77 8.45 22.39
N ILE A 88 -17.29 9.66 22.63
CA ILE A 88 -15.92 9.89 23.10
C ILE A 88 -15.85 9.65 24.62
N PRO A 89 -14.98 8.74 25.08
CA PRO A 89 -14.72 8.53 26.51
C PRO A 89 -14.26 9.83 27.19
N THR A 90 -14.69 10.07 28.42
CA THR A 90 -14.45 11.31 29.15
C THR A 90 -12.97 11.70 29.24
N ILE A 91 -12.07 10.71 29.33
CA ILE A 91 -10.62 10.93 29.46
C ILE A 91 -9.99 11.53 28.19
N TYR A 92 -10.69 11.46 27.04
CA TYR A 92 -10.21 11.98 25.74
C TYR A 92 -10.96 13.25 25.31
N ARG A 93 -11.75 13.88 26.18
CA ARG A 93 -12.57 15.07 25.83
C ARG A 93 -11.83 16.39 25.97
N THR A 94 -10.65 16.39 26.58
CA THR A 94 -9.83 17.60 26.80
C THR A 94 -8.38 17.30 26.45
N GLY A 95 -7.74 18.21 25.71
CA GLY A 95 -6.33 18.06 25.28
C GLY A 95 -6.13 17.14 24.08
N TYR A 96 -7.21 16.76 23.39
CA TYR A 96 -7.17 15.90 22.20
C TYR A 96 -7.96 16.55 21.06
N THR A 97 -7.43 16.38 19.84
CA THR A 97 -8.17 16.52 18.59
C THR A 97 -8.59 15.15 18.09
N TYR A 98 -9.58 15.11 17.21
CA TYR A 98 -10.08 13.85 16.69
C TYR A 98 -9.79 13.74 15.20
N ALA A 99 -9.53 12.50 14.78
CA ALA A 99 -9.43 12.17 13.37
C ALA A 99 -10.32 10.96 13.06
N VAL A 100 -10.89 10.93 11.87
CA VAL A 100 -11.73 9.84 11.39
C VAL A 100 -11.23 9.41 10.04
N SER A 101 -10.98 8.11 9.87
CA SER A 101 -10.65 7.50 8.60
C SER A 101 -11.73 6.50 8.18
N ILE A 102 -11.91 6.33 6.88
CA ILE A 102 -12.78 5.30 6.32
C ILE A 102 -12.02 3.97 6.31
N VAL A 103 -12.72 2.90 6.66
CA VAL A 103 -12.21 1.52 6.60
C VAL A 103 -13.17 0.70 5.77
N ASP A 104 -12.69 0.15 4.64
CA ASP A 104 -13.51 -0.66 3.76
C ASP A 104 -13.83 -2.06 4.36
N ARG A 105 -14.65 -2.84 3.66
CA ARG A 105 -15.02 -4.20 4.08
C ARG A 105 -13.84 -5.17 4.14
N TYR A 106 -12.74 -4.85 3.47
CA TYR A 106 -11.51 -5.65 3.43
C TYR A 106 -10.47 -5.22 4.46
N GLY A 107 -10.80 -4.24 5.30
CA GLY A 107 -9.91 -3.72 6.34
C GLY A 107 -8.92 -2.68 5.85
N ASN A 108 -9.00 -2.23 4.59
CA ASN A 108 -8.14 -1.15 4.12
C ASN A 108 -8.59 0.16 4.73
N GLU A 109 -7.67 0.82 5.41
CA GLU A 109 -7.88 2.11 6.03
C GLU A 109 -7.34 3.22 5.11
N TYR A 110 -8.17 4.22 4.87
CA TYR A 110 -7.86 5.37 4.01
C TYR A 110 -7.32 6.56 4.80
N ALA A 111 -7.06 7.68 4.12
CA ALA A 111 -6.50 8.86 4.77
C ALA A 111 -7.44 9.39 5.87
N PRO A 112 -6.91 9.75 7.05
CA PRO A 112 -7.70 10.37 8.10
C PRO A 112 -7.97 11.85 7.79
N LEU A 113 -9.18 12.32 8.11
CA LEU A 113 -9.48 13.73 8.23
C LEU A 113 -9.50 14.12 9.70
N PHE A 114 -8.79 15.19 10.06
CA PHE A 114 -8.83 15.77 11.39
C PHE A 114 -10.00 16.75 11.54
N MET A 115 -10.59 16.77 12.72
CA MET A 115 -11.62 17.75 13.06
C MET A 115 -11.06 19.17 12.92
N GLY A 116 -11.79 20.03 12.22
CA GLY A 116 -11.40 21.42 11.95
C GLY A 116 -10.42 21.60 10.79
N ALA A 117 -9.87 20.52 10.23
CA ALA A 117 -9.04 20.61 9.03
C ALA A 117 -9.90 20.77 7.76
N THR A 118 -9.33 21.45 6.76
CA THR A 118 -9.91 21.53 5.43
C THR A 118 -9.48 20.32 4.62
N ALA A 119 -10.46 19.60 4.05
CA ALA A 119 -10.16 18.51 3.14
C ALA A 119 -9.50 19.03 1.85
N GLY A 120 -8.40 18.42 1.47
CA GLY A 120 -7.64 18.72 0.26
C GLY A 120 -7.55 17.53 -0.70
N THR A 121 -6.85 17.73 -1.80
CA THR A 121 -6.41 16.66 -2.72
C THR A 121 -4.90 16.51 -2.58
N ASN A 122 -4.42 15.27 -2.63
CA ASN A 122 -3.00 15.00 -2.57
C ASN A 122 -2.38 15.09 -3.97
N GLU A 123 -1.11 15.49 -4.03
CA GLU A 123 -0.36 15.52 -5.28
C GLU A 123 -0.01 14.10 -5.74
N ALA A 124 -0.12 13.85 -7.04
CA ALA A 124 0.36 12.64 -7.65
C ALA A 124 1.91 12.69 -7.75
N VAL A 125 2.56 11.58 -7.44
CA VAL A 125 4.01 11.46 -7.61
C VAL A 125 4.38 11.23 -9.08
N THR A 126 5.61 11.61 -9.44
CA THR A 126 6.22 11.22 -10.71
C THR A 126 6.93 9.88 -10.54
N LEU A 127 6.64 8.92 -11.42
CA LEU A 127 7.31 7.63 -11.45
C LEU A 127 8.66 7.76 -12.17
N ASN A 128 9.72 7.12 -11.63
CA ASN A 128 11.06 7.19 -12.18
C ASN A 128 11.51 5.85 -12.79
N THR A 129 11.57 4.79 -11.99
CA THR A 129 12.01 3.45 -12.43
C THR A 129 11.05 2.37 -11.92
N PRO A 130 10.79 1.32 -12.72
CA PRO A 130 11.09 1.16 -14.13
C PRO A 130 10.43 2.25 -14.98
N VAL A 131 11.12 2.72 -16.02
CA VAL A 131 10.55 3.71 -16.95
C VAL A 131 9.37 3.11 -17.71
N ASN A 132 8.46 3.97 -18.15
CA ASN A 132 7.30 3.51 -18.90
C ASN A 132 7.70 2.79 -20.20
N ASN A 133 7.17 1.59 -20.41
CA ASN A 133 7.50 0.64 -21.49
C ASN A 133 8.96 0.16 -21.46
N GLY A 134 9.66 0.31 -20.34
CA GLY A 134 11.01 -0.20 -20.15
C GLY A 134 11.05 -1.68 -19.80
N THR A 135 12.25 -2.25 -19.76
CA THR A 135 12.50 -3.63 -19.32
C THR A 135 13.09 -3.62 -17.91
N ALA A 136 12.58 -4.50 -17.05
CA ALA A 136 13.03 -4.66 -15.66
C ALA A 136 13.15 -6.15 -15.34
N ILE A 137 14.38 -6.67 -15.36
CA ILE A 137 14.73 -8.08 -15.14
C ILE A 137 15.76 -8.17 -14.02
N GLY A 138 15.71 -9.22 -13.23
CA GLY A 138 16.59 -9.44 -12.08
C GLY A 138 16.28 -8.54 -10.90
N ASN A 139 17.31 -7.98 -10.29
CA ASN A 139 17.14 -7.07 -9.15
C ASN A 139 17.00 -5.62 -9.63
N TYR A 140 15.86 -5.03 -9.40
CA TYR A 140 15.58 -3.62 -9.73
C TYR A 140 14.74 -2.98 -8.61
N GLU A 141 14.64 -1.67 -8.67
CA GLU A 141 13.83 -0.91 -7.73
C GLU A 141 12.78 -0.08 -8.47
N PHE A 142 11.59 -0.06 -7.91
CA PHE A 142 10.57 0.93 -8.22
C PHE A 142 10.91 2.22 -7.47
N THR A 143 11.00 3.33 -8.17
CA THR A 143 11.31 4.63 -7.54
C THR A 143 10.39 5.73 -8.04
N TRP A 144 10.12 6.72 -7.19
CA TRP A 144 9.23 7.84 -7.48
C TRP A 144 9.63 9.09 -6.72
N SER A 145 9.03 10.23 -7.09
CA SER A 145 9.24 11.50 -6.39
C SER A 145 8.59 11.49 -5.00
N SER A 146 9.12 12.27 -4.07
CA SER A 146 8.56 12.42 -2.73
C SER A 146 7.43 13.46 -2.68
N VAL A 147 6.48 13.22 -1.77
CA VAL A 147 5.50 14.20 -1.27
C VAL A 147 5.68 14.31 0.23
N ALA A 148 5.78 15.53 0.75
CA ALA A 148 6.00 15.76 2.18
C ALA A 148 4.86 15.20 3.03
N ASP A 149 5.20 14.55 4.16
CA ASP A 149 4.28 13.96 5.13
C ASP A 149 3.32 12.90 4.56
N ALA A 150 3.68 12.25 3.45
CA ALA A 150 2.89 11.21 2.83
C ALA A 150 3.45 9.81 3.09
N SER A 151 2.56 8.83 3.11
CA SER A 151 2.87 7.42 2.87
C SER A 151 2.42 7.03 1.47
N TYR A 152 2.91 5.91 0.98
CA TYR A 152 2.67 5.46 -0.39
C TYR A 152 2.16 4.03 -0.40
N TYR A 153 1.27 3.74 -1.34
CA TYR A 153 0.95 2.37 -1.73
C TYR A 153 1.49 2.14 -3.13
N ILE A 154 2.37 1.15 -3.26
CA ILE A 154 2.76 0.64 -4.57
C ILE A 154 1.78 -0.45 -4.97
N ASP A 155 1.15 -0.28 -6.13
CA ASP A 155 0.30 -1.29 -6.75
C ASP A 155 1.01 -1.80 -8.00
N ILE A 156 1.09 -3.14 -8.14
CA ILE A 156 1.65 -3.82 -9.31
C ILE A 156 0.62 -4.85 -9.76
N ALA A 157 0.31 -4.88 -11.06
CA ALA A 157 -0.76 -5.69 -11.65
C ALA A 157 -0.37 -6.27 -13.01
N ARG A 158 -1.14 -7.27 -13.47
CA ARG A 158 -1.06 -7.81 -14.83
C ARG A 158 -1.88 -7.01 -15.86
N ASP A 159 -2.69 -6.08 -15.39
CA ASP A 159 -3.54 -5.23 -16.25
C ASP A 159 -3.45 -3.76 -15.81
N ASP A 160 -3.70 -2.84 -16.74
CA ASP A 160 -3.62 -1.39 -16.55
C ASP A 160 -4.77 -0.80 -15.70
N LEU A 161 -5.83 -1.59 -15.48
CA LEU A 161 -6.96 -1.24 -14.63
C LEU A 161 -6.75 -1.71 -13.17
N PHE A 162 -5.68 -2.45 -12.90
CA PHE A 162 -5.36 -3.02 -11.59
C PHE A 162 -6.44 -3.94 -11.03
N THR A 163 -7.09 -4.72 -11.91
CA THR A 163 -8.08 -5.73 -11.51
C THR A 163 -7.42 -7.06 -11.14
N ASP A 164 -6.25 -7.38 -11.72
CA ASP A 164 -5.40 -8.53 -11.40
C ASP A 164 -4.11 -8.05 -10.70
N LEU A 165 -4.24 -7.70 -9.43
CA LEU A 165 -3.14 -7.24 -8.60
C LEU A 165 -2.19 -8.37 -8.23
N ILE A 166 -0.90 -8.17 -8.48
CA ILE A 166 0.20 -9.00 -8.00
C ILE A 166 0.62 -8.56 -6.61
N LEU A 167 0.70 -7.24 -6.40
CA LEU A 167 1.10 -6.63 -5.13
C LEU A 167 0.34 -5.32 -4.92
N SER A 168 -0.07 -5.09 -3.67
CA SER A 168 -0.44 -3.76 -3.18
C SER A 168 0.13 -3.63 -1.77
N ARG A 169 1.07 -2.70 -1.56
CA ARG A 169 1.79 -2.60 -0.28
C ARG A 169 2.08 -1.16 0.09
N GLU A 170 1.87 -0.85 1.37
CA GLU A 170 2.21 0.44 1.96
C GLU A 170 3.72 0.54 2.24
N THR A 171 4.30 1.70 1.97
CA THR A 171 5.67 2.08 2.30
C THR A 171 5.74 3.58 2.63
N THR A 172 6.71 3.98 3.42
CA THR A 172 6.99 5.39 3.73
C THR A 172 8.17 5.93 2.92
N GLY A 173 8.95 5.06 2.28
CA GLY A 173 10.05 5.45 1.39
C GLY A 173 9.58 5.77 -0.02
N THR A 174 10.48 6.27 -0.84
CA THR A 174 10.27 6.56 -2.26
C THR A 174 10.92 5.54 -3.18
N SER A 175 11.26 4.38 -2.64
CA SER A 175 11.73 3.22 -3.38
C SER A 175 11.12 1.92 -2.83
N PHE A 176 11.03 0.91 -3.70
CA PHE A 176 10.54 -0.41 -3.37
C PHE A 176 11.28 -1.47 -4.18
N PRO A 177 12.00 -2.40 -3.54
CA PRO A 177 12.80 -3.39 -4.26
C PRO A 177 11.94 -4.50 -4.86
N SER A 178 12.32 -4.96 -6.05
CA SER A 178 11.66 -6.06 -6.77
C SER A 178 11.69 -7.39 -6.03
N SER A 179 12.60 -7.56 -5.05
CA SER A 179 12.70 -8.77 -4.22
C SER A 179 11.45 -9.07 -3.38
N TYR A 180 10.53 -8.12 -3.27
CA TYR A 180 9.22 -8.36 -2.66
C TYR A 180 8.16 -8.88 -3.63
N LEU A 181 8.47 -8.93 -4.92
CA LEU A 181 7.59 -9.54 -5.92
C LEU A 181 7.77 -11.05 -5.93
N PRO A 182 6.73 -11.82 -6.28
CA PRO A 182 6.92 -13.20 -6.69
C PRO A 182 7.70 -13.25 -8.00
N ASP A 183 8.22 -14.43 -8.34
CA ASP A 183 8.82 -14.65 -9.66
C ASP A 183 7.79 -14.32 -10.75
N LEU A 184 8.16 -13.39 -11.62
CA LEU A 184 7.29 -12.94 -12.70
C LEU A 184 7.58 -13.77 -13.95
N GLU A 185 6.53 -14.25 -14.60
CA GLU A 185 6.61 -14.84 -15.95
C GLU A 185 6.98 -13.75 -16.98
N LYS A 186 7.44 -14.16 -18.16
CA LYS A 186 7.73 -13.22 -19.26
C LYS A 186 6.42 -12.52 -19.67
N GLY A 187 6.36 -11.20 -19.53
CA GLY A 187 5.15 -10.44 -19.84
C GLY A 187 5.23 -8.96 -19.53
N THR A 188 4.14 -8.29 -19.84
CA THR A 188 3.92 -6.88 -19.52
C THR A 188 3.21 -6.77 -18.19
N TYR A 189 3.70 -5.88 -17.36
CA TYR A 189 3.16 -5.58 -16.04
C TYR A 189 2.97 -4.08 -15.91
N TYR A 190 2.09 -3.67 -15.00
CA TYR A 190 1.72 -2.29 -14.78
C TYR A 190 1.97 -1.93 -13.32
N TRP A 191 2.41 -0.70 -13.09
CA TRP A 191 2.59 -0.21 -11.74
C TRP A 191 2.18 1.25 -11.61
N ARG A 192 1.76 1.60 -10.40
CA ARG A 192 1.40 2.95 -9.99
C ARG A 192 1.68 3.16 -8.52
N ILE A 193 1.70 4.42 -8.11
CA ILE A 193 1.76 4.82 -6.72
C ILE A 193 0.47 5.54 -6.35
N ARG A 194 -0.13 5.14 -5.23
CA ARG A 194 -1.15 5.93 -4.54
C ARG A 194 -0.48 6.63 -3.38
N THR A 195 -0.59 7.96 -3.33
CA THR A 195 -0.02 8.80 -2.28
C THR A 195 -1.08 9.07 -1.22
N ARG A 196 -0.78 8.84 0.03
CA ARG A 196 -1.71 9.01 1.15
C ARG A 196 -1.17 10.02 2.15
N LYS A 197 -1.95 11.05 2.44
CA LYS A 197 -1.63 12.10 3.40
C LYS A 197 -2.87 12.44 4.22
N ALA A 198 -2.68 12.76 5.51
CA ALA A 198 -3.78 13.23 6.34
C ALA A 198 -4.45 14.48 5.74
N ASN A 199 -5.74 14.58 5.92
CA ASN A 199 -6.60 15.67 5.43
C ASN A 199 -6.69 15.81 3.90
N CYS A 200 -6.17 14.83 3.14
CA CYS A 200 -6.21 14.85 1.68
C CYS A 200 -6.76 13.52 1.14
N SER A 201 -7.58 13.58 0.09
CA SER A 201 -7.89 12.38 -0.70
C SER A 201 -6.62 11.81 -1.31
N ASP A 202 -6.61 10.49 -1.58
CA ASP A 202 -5.43 9.82 -2.15
C ASP A 202 -5.04 10.45 -3.51
N GLY A 203 -3.76 10.73 -3.70
CA GLY A 203 -3.19 11.06 -5.00
C GLY A 203 -2.85 9.78 -5.76
N ILE A 204 -3.08 9.76 -7.07
CA ILE A 204 -2.77 8.59 -7.92
C ILE A 204 -1.84 9.04 -9.03
N SER A 205 -0.68 8.37 -9.15
CA SER A 205 0.28 8.61 -10.23
C SER A 205 -0.26 8.20 -11.60
N ALA A 206 0.47 8.54 -12.65
CA ALA A 206 0.33 7.86 -13.93
C ALA A 206 0.53 6.34 -13.76
N VAL A 207 0.02 5.56 -14.70
CA VAL A 207 0.29 4.12 -14.80
C VAL A 207 1.45 3.92 -15.76
N TYR A 208 2.49 3.22 -15.30
CA TYR A 208 3.63 2.82 -16.13
C TYR A 208 3.57 1.33 -16.42
N ALA A 209 3.85 0.96 -17.66
CA ALA A 209 4.05 -0.42 -18.09
C ALA A 209 5.55 -0.77 -18.06
N PHE A 210 5.87 -2.03 -17.76
CA PHE A 210 7.24 -2.55 -17.88
C PHE A 210 7.21 -4.02 -18.32
N GLN A 211 8.24 -4.42 -19.04
CA GLN A 211 8.46 -5.82 -19.39
C GLN A 211 9.27 -6.48 -18.29
N SER A 212 8.85 -7.63 -17.81
CA SER A 212 9.59 -8.42 -16.82
C SER A 212 9.47 -9.91 -17.12
N GLY A 213 10.29 -10.70 -16.43
CA GLY A 213 10.32 -12.14 -16.55
C GLY A 213 11.68 -12.71 -16.20
N PRO A 214 11.85 -14.04 -16.31
CA PRO A 214 13.13 -14.67 -16.08
C PRO A 214 14.15 -14.28 -17.18
N PHE A 215 15.41 -14.30 -16.82
CA PHE A 215 16.49 -14.27 -17.81
C PHE A 215 16.58 -15.65 -18.47
N GLU A 216 16.39 -15.71 -19.78
CA GLU A 216 16.31 -16.97 -20.52
C GLU A 216 17.10 -16.93 -21.82
N ILE A 217 17.59 -18.12 -22.24
CA ILE A 217 18.06 -18.32 -23.60
C ILE A 217 16.83 -18.51 -24.50
N GLU A 218 16.68 -17.62 -25.48
CA GLU A 218 15.53 -17.60 -26.40
C GLU A 218 15.74 -18.52 -27.62
N SER A 219 16.99 -18.63 -28.05
CA SER A 219 17.36 -19.52 -29.16
C SER A 219 18.81 -20.08 -28.95
N PRO A 220 19.06 -21.37 -29.18
CA PRO A 220 18.06 -22.46 -29.28
C PRO A 220 17.27 -22.62 -28.00
N THR A 221 15.99 -22.96 -28.09
CA THR A 221 15.16 -23.21 -26.88
C THR A 221 15.62 -24.47 -26.18
N LYS A 222 15.43 -24.57 -24.86
CA LYS A 222 15.77 -25.77 -24.06
C LYS A 222 15.10 -27.01 -24.66
N GLY A 223 15.90 -28.03 -24.94
CA GLY A 223 15.45 -29.29 -25.53
C GLY A 223 15.22 -29.25 -27.05
N ALA A 224 15.63 -28.19 -27.75
CA ALA A 224 15.56 -28.13 -29.20
C ALA A 224 16.35 -29.29 -29.85
N THR A 225 15.76 -29.97 -30.83
CA THR A 225 16.37 -30.99 -31.65
C THR A 225 16.69 -30.41 -33.03
N GLU A 226 17.62 -31.04 -33.77
CA GLU A 226 18.02 -30.63 -35.13
C GLU A 226 18.55 -29.17 -35.19
N VAL A 227 19.23 -28.73 -34.12
CA VAL A 227 19.88 -27.42 -34.09
C VAL A 227 21.03 -27.38 -35.09
N SER A 228 21.13 -26.29 -35.85
CA SER A 228 22.24 -26.07 -36.81
C SER A 228 23.60 -26.23 -36.13
N VAL A 229 24.60 -26.70 -36.86
CA VAL A 229 25.98 -26.77 -36.38
C VAL A 229 26.62 -25.40 -36.12
N THR A 230 25.97 -24.34 -36.62
CA THR A 230 26.32 -22.94 -36.39
C THR A 230 25.09 -22.19 -35.91
N PRO A 231 24.60 -22.43 -34.66
CA PRO A 231 23.39 -21.81 -34.19
C PRO A 231 23.62 -20.33 -33.87
N SER A 232 22.61 -19.53 -34.10
CA SER A 232 22.54 -18.19 -33.49
C SER A 232 21.99 -18.33 -32.07
N ILE A 233 22.76 -17.94 -31.07
CA ILE A 233 22.32 -17.98 -29.67
C ILE A 233 21.79 -16.60 -29.30
N THR A 234 20.53 -16.54 -28.87
CA THR A 234 19.87 -15.31 -28.40
C THR A 234 19.35 -15.54 -27.00
N TRP A 235 19.30 -14.46 -26.22
CA TRP A 235 18.82 -14.46 -24.84
C TRP A 235 18.06 -13.17 -24.53
N THR A 236 17.31 -13.20 -23.44
CA THR A 236 16.64 -12.02 -22.91
C THR A 236 17.66 -10.94 -22.56
N GLU A 237 17.47 -9.72 -23.06
CA GLU A 237 18.33 -8.60 -22.70
C GLU A 237 18.18 -8.26 -21.21
N TYR A 238 19.31 -8.21 -20.50
CA TYR A 238 19.33 -7.78 -19.10
C TYR A 238 19.63 -6.29 -19.05
N PRO A 239 18.72 -5.45 -18.52
CA PRO A 239 18.89 -4.00 -18.50
C PRO A 239 20.20 -3.59 -17.83
N ASN A 240 20.93 -2.68 -18.48
CA ASN A 240 22.23 -2.16 -18.02
C ASN A 240 23.36 -3.19 -17.91
N ALA A 241 23.22 -4.40 -18.47
CA ALA A 241 24.34 -5.33 -18.58
C ALA A 241 25.39 -4.76 -19.54
N THR A 242 26.64 -4.69 -19.09
CA THR A 242 27.76 -4.22 -19.91
C THR A 242 28.43 -5.39 -20.64
N GLU A 243 28.22 -6.60 -20.18
CA GLU A 243 28.76 -7.82 -20.79
C GLU A 243 27.92 -9.04 -20.44
N TYR A 244 28.01 -10.08 -21.25
CA TYR A 244 27.43 -11.39 -21.02
C TYR A 244 28.50 -12.44 -21.14
N ARG A 245 28.47 -13.45 -20.26
CA ARG A 245 29.33 -14.62 -20.35
C ARG A 245 28.50 -15.83 -20.79
N LEU A 246 28.77 -16.34 -21.97
CA LEU A 246 28.17 -17.57 -22.47
C LEU A 246 29.10 -18.74 -22.16
N GLU A 247 28.59 -19.78 -21.49
CA GLU A 247 29.28 -21.05 -21.26
C GLU A 247 28.55 -22.16 -22.00
N ILE A 248 29.28 -22.90 -22.80
CA ILE A 248 28.76 -24.03 -23.56
C ILE A 248 29.51 -25.29 -23.11
N ASN A 249 28.79 -26.23 -22.54
CA ASN A 249 29.31 -27.51 -22.09
C ASN A 249 28.87 -28.64 -23.05
N LYS A 250 29.74 -29.65 -23.23
CA LYS A 250 29.44 -30.78 -24.08
C LYS A 250 28.52 -31.83 -23.45
N TYR A 251 28.37 -31.78 -22.12
CA TYR A 251 27.58 -32.73 -21.34
C TYR A 251 26.62 -32.00 -20.43
N ASP A 252 25.41 -32.52 -20.35
CA ASP A 252 24.41 -32.17 -19.37
C ASP A 252 24.75 -33.00 -18.11
N ASP A 253 25.35 -32.40 -17.09
CA ASP A 253 25.51 -32.98 -15.75
C ASP A 253 24.46 -32.45 -14.81
#